data_b7a64574bc04b5ddb4fb0b5ec5ed0ab4
#
_entry.id   b7a64574bc04b5ddb4fb0b5ec5ed0ab4
#
_cell.length_a   1.000
_cell.length_b   1.000
_cell.length_c   1.000
_cell.angle_alpha   90.00
_cell.angle_beta   90.00
_cell.angle_gamma   90.00
#
_symmetry.space_group_name_H-M   'P 1'
#
loop_
_entity.id
_entity.type
_entity.pdbx_description
1 polymer ?
#
loop_
_entity_poly.entity_id
_entity_poly.type
_entity_poly.pdbx_seq_one_letter_code
_entity_poly.pdbx_strand_id
1 'polypeptide(L)'
;MLGRAASVAATLVVSQSIVGCSDSTSDNDGGSVDGCVLTAALTEGPYFVDERLNRSDIRSDPATGQVSPGVLLDLTFNLTRVSGGQCTPLTGAYLDVWHCDAAGVYSDVSGAGATRKFLRGYQITDAAGVAHFTTVYPGWYQGRTVHVHFKLRIIAGATTTYEFTSQFFLNEVVTDAVYTQAPYSARGQRDTRNSNDGIFNQLSSAEKAALTLAPTQNGSGYAGVIDLSVQVG
;
A
#
# COMPACT_ATOMS: atom_id res chain seq x y z
N MET A 1 -32.90 -64.95 53.88
CA MET A 1 -33.47 -64.15 52.76
C MET A 1 -32.30 -63.43 52.09
N LEU A 2 -32.18 -63.68 50.78
CA LEU A 2 -31.01 -63.25 50.00
C LEU A 2 -30.96 -61.77 49.73
N GLY A 3 -29.80 -61.14 49.98
CA GLY A 3 -29.49 -59.78 49.54
C GLY A 3 -28.36 -59.81 48.53
N ARG A 4 -28.65 -59.37 47.35
CA ARG A 4 -27.70 -59.33 46.23
C ARG A 4 -26.72 -58.15 46.35
N ALA A 5 -25.42 -58.44 46.22
CA ALA A 5 -24.40 -57.44 46.00
C ALA A 5 -24.39 -56.99 44.54
N ALA A 6 -24.36 -55.67 44.30
CA ALA A 6 -24.15 -55.10 42.97
C ALA A 6 -22.75 -54.57 42.88
N SER A 7 -21.98 -55.17 41.96
CA SER A 7 -20.61 -54.71 41.58
C SER A 7 -20.72 -53.56 40.61
N VAL A 8 -20.08 -52.44 40.94
CA VAL A 8 -19.86 -51.30 40.00
C VAL A 8 -18.52 -51.48 39.37
N ALA A 9 -18.53 -51.71 38.06
CA ALA A 9 -17.31 -51.71 37.23
C ALA A 9 -16.96 -50.25 36.84
N ALA A 10 -15.80 -49.79 37.23
CA ALA A 10 -15.25 -48.53 36.80
C ALA A 10 -14.49 -48.72 35.48
N THR A 11 -14.99 -48.08 34.44
CA THR A 11 -14.32 -48.06 33.11
C THR A 11 -13.34 -46.92 33.08
N LEU A 12 -12.05 -47.21 32.99
CA LEU A 12 -10.98 -46.23 32.70
C LEU A 12 -11.03 -45.89 31.21
N VAL A 13 -11.33 -44.62 30.93
CA VAL A 13 -11.15 -44.06 29.59
C VAL A 13 -9.71 -43.51 29.48
N VAL A 14 -8.86 -44.22 28.70
CA VAL A 14 -7.54 -43.76 28.32
C VAL A 14 -7.70 -42.82 27.12
N SER A 15 -7.54 -41.53 27.28
CA SER A 15 -7.45 -40.58 26.20
C SER A 15 -6.04 -40.63 25.59
N GLN A 16 -5.92 -41.16 24.38
CA GLN A 16 -4.71 -41.05 23.57
C GLN A 16 -4.66 -39.64 22.93
N SER A 17 -3.66 -38.86 23.34
CA SER A 17 -3.30 -37.61 22.65
C SER A 17 -2.58 -37.94 21.35
N ILE A 18 -3.23 -37.68 20.23
CA ILE A 18 -2.62 -37.75 18.91
C ILE A 18 -1.79 -36.45 18.75
N VAL A 19 -0.48 -36.55 18.80
CA VAL A 19 0.45 -35.51 18.38
C VAL A 19 0.43 -35.47 16.85
N GLY A 20 -0.36 -34.60 16.27
CA GLY A 20 -0.30 -34.31 14.84
C GLY A 20 0.90 -33.44 14.55
N CYS A 21 1.86 -33.94 13.78
CA CYS A 21 2.84 -33.12 13.11
C CYS A 21 2.11 -32.27 12.06
N SER A 22 2.04 -30.98 12.29
CA SER A 22 1.62 -30.03 11.25
C SER A 22 2.81 -29.74 10.36
N ASP A 23 2.75 -30.17 9.12
CA ASP A 23 3.63 -29.70 8.05
C ASP A 23 3.48 -28.20 7.92
N SER A 24 4.60 -27.49 8.07
CA SER A 24 4.68 -26.05 7.83
C SER A 24 4.73 -25.81 6.34
N THR A 25 3.56 -25.71 5.70
CA THR A 25 3.45 -25.01 4.44
C THR A 25 3.54 -23.52 4.75
N SER A 26 4.57 -22.87 4.24
CA SER A 26 4.74 -21.43 4.31
C SER A 26 3.75 -20.76 3.35
N ASP A 27 2.50 -20.62 3.82
CA ASP A 27 1.54 -19.70 3.22
C ASP A 27 1.93 -18.29 3.68
N ASN A 28 2.28 -17.43 2.72
CA ASN A 28 2.40 -15.99 2.91
C ASN A 28 0.99 -15.41 3.11
N ASP A 29 0.34 -15.81 4.18
CA ASP A 29 -0.91 -15.22 4.61
C ASP A 29 -0.57 -13.98 5.44
N GLY A 30 -1.08 -12.81 5.05
CA GLY A 30 -0.85 -11.55 5.74
C GLY A 30 -1.26 -11.63 7.21
N GLY A 31 -0.32 -12.06 8.05
CA GLY A 31 -0.56 -12.27 9.47
C GLY A 31 -0.85 -10.95 10.18
N SER A 32 -2.00 -10.88 10.86
CA SER A 32 -2.28 -9.80 11.80
C SER A 32 -1.54 -10.08 13.10
N VAL A 33 -0.69 -9.16 13.53
CA VAL A 33 -0.02 -9.18 14.84
C VAL A 33 -0.52 -7.96 15.63
N ASP A 34 -1.15 -8.19 16.74
CA ASP A 34 -1.66 -7.17 17.69
C ASP A 34 -2.37 -5.97 17.05
N GLY A 35 -3.18 -6.21 15.99
CA GLY A 35 -3.99 -5.18 15.32
C GLY A 35 -3.32 -4.53 14.10
N CYS A 36 -2.06 -4.84 13.76
CA CYS A 36 -1.43 -4.41 12.52
C CYS A 36 -1.52 -5.48 11.45
N VAL A 37 -2.06 -5.13 10.30
CA VAL A 37 -2.06 -5.98 9.10
C VAL A 37 -0.79 -5.67 8.32
N LEU A 38 0.07 -6.66 8.09
CA LEU A 38 1.27 -6.47 7.27
C LEU A 38 0.86 -6.08 5.84
N THR A 39 1.53 -5.06 5.34
CA THR A 39 1.35 -4.59 3.97
C THR A 39 1.95 -5.59 2.99
N ALA A 40 1.19 -6.00 1.98
CA ALA A 40 1.69 -6.87 0.93
C ALA A 40 2.76 -6.16 0.09
N ALA A 41 3.89 -6.83 -0.16
CA ALA A 41 4.90 -6.35 -1.10
C ALA A 41 4.39 -6.55 -2.53
N LEU A 42 4.52 -5.52 -3.35
CA LEU A 42 4.15 -5.55 -4.77
C LEU A 42 5.32 -5.07 -5.64
N THR A 43 5.23 -5.34 -6.93
CA THR A 43 6.27 -4.94 -7.87
C THR A 43 6.49 -3.43 -7.89
N GLU A 44 7.76 -3.04 -7.97
CA GLU A 44 8.18 -1.65 -8.18
C GLU A 44 7.74 -1.11 -9.53
N GLY A 45 7.62 -1.99 -10.51
CA GLY A 45 7.40 -1.61 -11.90
C GLY A 45 8.65 -0.93 -12.51
N PRO A 46 8.55 -0.48 -13.79
CA PRO A 46 9.71 0.06 -14.52
C PRO A 46 9.91 1.58 -14.35
N TYR A 47 9.16 2.25 -13.47
CA TYR A 47 9.09 3.72 -13.43
C TYR A 47 9.68 4.34 -12.16
N PHE A 48 10.30 3.55 -11.29
CA PHE A 48 11.03 4.10 -10.15
C PHE A 48 12.35 4.74 -10.61
N VAL A 49 12.62 5.95 -10.12
CA VAL A 49 13.90 6.64 -10.25
C VAL A 49 14.20 7.31 -8.93
N ASP A 50 15.39 7.07 -8.35
CA ASP A 50 15.82 7.71 -7.11
C ASP A 50 16.34 9.13 -7.38
N GLU A 51 15.42 10.05 -7.50
CA GLU A 51 15.71 11.47 -7.75
C GLU A 51 16.16 12.22 -6.50
N ARG A 52 16.06 11.62 -5.32
CA ARG A 52 16.38 12.24 -4.02
C ARG A 52 15.68 13.58 -3.79
N LEU A 53 14.45 13.71 -4.27
CA LEU A 53 13.65 14.93 -4.12
C LEU A 53 12.88 14.89 -2.80
N ASN A 54 13.44 15.48 -1.74
CA ASN A 54 12.75 15.64 -0.46
C ASN A 54 11.73 16.77 -0.57
N ARG A 55 10.47 16.43 -0.82
CA ARG A 55 9.38 17.38 -0.95
C ARG A 55 8.03 16.73 -0.66
N SER A 56 7.14 17.42 0.02
CA SER A 56 5.77 16.98 0.26
C SER A 56 4.85 17.33 -0.93
N ASP A 57 4.97 18.51 -1.50
CA ASP A 57 4.26 18.86 -2.75
C ASP A 57 5.04 18.32 -3.96
N ILE A 58 4.51 17.23 -4.52
CA ILE A 58 5.14 16.55 -5.65
C ILE A 58 4.54 16.95 -7.01
N ARG A 59 3.59 17.88 -7.05
CA ARG A 59 2.86 18.25 -8.27
C ARG A 59 3.72 18.95 -9.32
N SER A 60 4.68 19.75 -8.88
CA SER A 60 5.47 20.54 -9.81
C SER A 60 6.70 19.81 -10.34
N ASP A 61 7.11 20.18 -11.55
CA ASP A 61 8.42 19.84 -12.07
C ASP A 61 9.46 20.82 -11.47
N PRO A 62 10.50 20.34 -10.76
CA PRO A 62 11.47 21.23 -10.08
C PRO A 62 12.28 22.10 -11.02
N ALA A 63 12.50 21.66 -12.26
CA ALA A 63 13.31 22.39 -13.22
C ALA A 63 12.56 23.57 -13.87
N THR A 64 11.24 23.43 -14.04
CA THR A 64 10.42 24.41 -14.76
C THR A 64 9.40 25.13 -13.87
N GLY A 65 9.11 24.58 -12.68
CA GLY A 65 8.01 25.04 -11.82
C GLY A 65 6.62 24.69 -12.34
N GLN A 66 6.51 24.03 -13.49
CA GLN A 66 5.22 23.68 -14.07
C GLN A 66 4.48 22.68 -13.19
N VAL A 67 3.26 23.02 -12.78
CA VAL A 67 2.38 22.16 -11.97
C VAL A 67 1.61 21.21 -12.89
N SER A 68 1.59 19.92 -12.55
CA SER A 68 0.78 18.91 -13.24
C SER A 68 -0.71 19.21 -13.07
N PRO A 69 -1.49 19.33 -14.14
CA PRO A 69 -2.92 19.54 -14.04
C PRO A 69 -3.64 18.30 -13.51
N GLY A 70 -4.64 18.51 -12.66
CA GLY A 70 -5.44 17.40 -12.10
C GLY A 70 -6.23 17.83 -10.87
N VAL A 71 -7.06 16.93 -10.38
CA VAL A 71 -7.80 17.07 -9.13
C VAL A 71 -6.84 16.88 -7.96
N LEU A 72 -6.82 17.81 -7.02
CA LEU A 72 -5.94 17.74 -5.84
C LEU A 72 -6.18 16.45 -5.04
N LEU A 73 -5.11 15.83 -4.59
CA LEU A 73 -5.12 14.67 -3.72
C LEU A 73 -4.08 14.85 -2.61
N ASP A 74 -4.57 15.02 -1.38
CA ASP A 74 -3.72 15.05 -0.19
C ASP A 74 -3.65 13.66 0.41
N LEU A 75 -2.44 13.16 0.60
CA LEU A 75 -2.14 11.82 1.11
C LEU A 75 -1.44 11.92 2.46
N THR A 76 -1.96 11.19 3.43
CA THR A 76 -1.30 10.94 4.71
C THR A 76 -0.94 9.46 4.78
N PHE A 77 0.32 9.17 5.05
CA PHE A 77 0.80 7.81 5.28
C PHE A 77 1.13 7.65 6.76
N ASN A 78 0.56 6.62 7.39
CA ASN A 78 0.90 6.20 8.74
C ASN A 78 1.73 4.92 8.63
N LEU A 79 3.00 4.98 8.99
CA LEU A 79 3.93 3.87 8.89
C LEU A 79 4.17 3.25 10.26
N THR A 80 4.01 1.94 10.31
CA THR A 80 4.18 1.14 11.52
C THR A 80 5.23 0.05 11.29
N ARG A 81 6.12 -0.10 12.26
CA ARG A 81 7.04 -1.22 12.36
C ARG A 81 6.37 -2.35 13.13
N VAL A 82 6.42 -3.54 12.60
CA VAL A 82 6.07 -4.78 13.30
C VAL A 82 7.37 -5.50 13.69
N SER A 83 7.58 -5.71 14.98
CA SER A 83 8.75 -6.42 15.50
C SER A 83 8.38 -7.11 16.82
N GLY A 84 8.69 -8.40 16.96
CA GLY A 84 8.38 -9.17 18.17
C GLY A 84 6.89 -9.19 18.54
N GLY A 85 5.98 -9.11 17.56
CA GLY A 85 4.54 -9.05 17.80
C GLY A 85 4.01 -7.68 18.23
N GLN A 86 4.84 -6.65 18.27
CA GLN A 86 4.47 -5.28 18.63
C GLN A 86 4.41 -4.38 17.41
N CYS A 87 3.43 -3.47 17.40
CA CYS A 87 3.25 -2.44 16.39
C CYS A 87 3.67 -1.08 16.96
N THR A 88 4.68 -0.46 16.39
CA THR A 88 5.18 0.85 16.83
C THR A 88 5.35 1.79 15.63
N PRO A 89 5.21 3.12 15.82
CA PRO A 89 5.48 4.06 14.75
C PRO A 89 6.85 3.86 14.11
N LEU A 90 6.92 3.85 12.80
CA LEU A 90 8.18 3.75 12.06
C LEU A 90 8.72 5.14 11.78
N THR A 91 9.50 5.66 12.71
CA THR A 91 10.11 7.00 12.68
C THR A 91 11.37 7.01 11.81
N GLY A 92 11.60 8.10 11.08
CA GLY A 92 12.84 8.34 10.34
C GLY A 92 13.01 7.50 9.07
N ALA A 93 11.96 6.84 8.62
CA ALA A 93 11.96 6.09 7.38
C ALA A 93 11.76 7.01 6.17
N TYR A 94 12.47 6.74 5.09
CA TYR A 94 12.31 7.43 3.82
C TYR A 94 11.17 6.78 3.05
N LEU A 95 10.12 7.53 2.78
CA LEU A 95 8.98 7.09 1.98
C LEU A 95 9.00 7.82 0.64
N ASP A 96 9.33 7.11 -0.42
CA ASP A 96 9.22 7.59 -1.80
C ASP A 96 7.81 7.32 -2.32
N VAL A 97 7.25 8.27 -3.07
CA VAL A 97 5.97 8.15 -3.75
C VAL A 97 6.14 8.56 -5.21
N TRP A 98 5.58 7.79 -6.15
CA TRP A 98 5.54 8.16 -7.56
C TRP A 98 4.31 7.59 -8.25
N HIS A 99 3.79 8.34 -9.22
CA HIS A 99 2.66 7.91 -10.05
C HIS A 99 2.62 8.70 -11.36
N CYS A 100 1.76 8.28 -12.28
CA CYS A 100 1.55 8.98 -13.55
C CYS A 100 0.69 10.24 -13.38
N ASP A 101 0.83 11.19 -14.30
CA ASP A 101 -0.06 12.34 -14.39
C ASP A 101 -1.47 11.97 -14.88
N ALA A 102 -2.36 12.96 -14.98
CA ALA A 102 -3.72 12.78 -15.48
C ALA A 102 -3.79 12.21 -16.91
N ALA A 103 -2.71 12.33 -17.67
CA ALA A 103 -2.58 11.77 -19.01
C ALA A 103 -1.98 10.35 -19.01
N GLY A 104 -1.67 9.77 -17.86
CA GLY A 104 -1.07 8.45 -17.73
C GLY A 104 0.44 8.42 -18.02
N VAL A 105 1.10 9.57 -17.94
CA VAL A 105 2.54 9.72 -18.23
C VAL A 105 3.33 9.76 -16.92
N TYR A 106 4.36 8.92 -16.82
CA TYR A 106 5.35 9.00 -15.74
C TYR A 106 6.47 9.98 -16.11
N SER A 107 6.90 10.75 -15.13
CA SER A 107 8.05 11.62 -15.28
C SER A 107 9.38 10.84 -15.20
N ASP A 108 10.44 11.42 -15.75
CA ASP A 108 11.84 10.96 -15.70
C ASP A 108 12.07 9.51 -16.21
N VAL A 109 11.23 9.11 -17.12
CA VAL A 109 11.38 7.87 -17.90
C VAL A 109 11.33 8.20 -19.39
N SER A 110 11.10 7.24 -20.26
CA SER A 110 11.01 7.48 -21.71
C SER A 110 9.76 8.28 -22.12
N GLY A 111 9.78 8.86 -23.31
CA GLY A 111 8.63 9.52 -23.93
C GLY A 111 8.37 10.93 -23.40
N ALA A 112 7.08 11.30 -23.27
CA ALA A 112 6.66 12.65 -22.93
C ALA A 112 7.08 13.12 -21.53
N GLY A 113 7.41 12.20 -20.64
CA GLY A 113 7.88 12.47 -19.28
C GLY A 113 9.39 12.57 -19.14
N ALA A 114 10.16 12.25 -20.19
CA ALA A 114 11.62 12.24 -20.14
C ALA A 114 12.17 13.62 -19.68
N THR A 115 13.16 13.59 -18.81
CA THR A 115 13.78 14.77 -18.22
C THR A 115 12.88 15.62 -17.29
N ARG A 116 11.63 15.22 -17.10
CA ARG A 116 10.66 15.86 -16.18
C ARG A 116 10.65 15.11 -14.86
N LYS A 117 10.40 15.83 -13.73
CA LYS A 117 10.43 15.22 -12.38
C LYS A 117 9.17 15.51 -11.57
N PHE A 118 8.02 15.61 -12.23
CA PHE A 118 6.73 15.80 -11.57
C PHE A 118 6.21 14.49 -10.95
N LEU A 119 5.32 14.61 -9.98
CA LEU A 119 4.58 13.52 -9.33
C LEU A 119 5.48 12.39 -8.80
N ARG A 120 6.66 12.78 -8.31
CA ARG A 120 7.58 11.93 -7.55
C ARG A 120 8.34 12.73 -6.51
N GLY A 121 8.65 12.09 -5.41
CA GLY A 121 9.40 12.67 -4.31
C GLY A 121 9.41 11.76 -3.10
N TYR A 122 10.19 12.12 -2.08
CA TYR A 122 10.15 11.41 -0.82
C TYR A 122 9.93 12.35 0.36
N GLN A 123 9.45 11.78 1.45
CA GLN A 123 9.41 12.40 2.78
C GLN A 123 10.03 11.47 3.80
N ILE A 124 10.48 12.03 4.93
CA ILE A 124 10.96 11.24 6.06
C ILE A 124 9.85 11.23 7.10
N THR A 125 9.49 10.04 7.60
CA THR A 125 8.45 9.92 8.62
C THR A 125 8.85 10.62 9.91
N ASP A 126 7.89 11.30 10.52
CA ASP A 126 8.03 12.00 11.78
C ASP A 126 8.06 11.04 13.00
N ALA A 127 8.03 11.60 14.21
CA ALA A 127 8.05 10.83 15.45
C ALA A 127 6.81 9.93 15.64
N ALA A 128 5.69 10.26 14.97
CA ALA A 128 4.48 9.45 14.96
C ALA A 128 4.45 8.43 13.80
N GLY A 129 5.51 8.35 12.99
CA GLY A 129 5.58 7.49 11.81
C GLY A 129 4.80 8.05 10.62
N VAL A 130 4.53 9.35 10.58
CA VAL A 130 3.66 9.98 9.59
C VAL A 130 4.47 10.69 8.51
N ALA A 131 4.01 10.57 7.26
CA ALA A 131 4.48 11.36 6.12
C ALA A 131 3.28 11.90 5.32
N HIS A 132 3.45 13.09 4.75
CA HIS A 132 2.39 13.77 3.99
C HIS A 132 2.84 14.10 2.57
N PHE A 133 1.93 13.93 1.61
CA PHE A 133 2.13 14.37 0.23
C PHE A 133 0.91 15.11 -0.30
N THR A 134 1.19 16.22 -0.99
CA THR A 134 0.22 16.91 -1.83
C THR A 134 0.51 16.56 -3.29
N THR A 135 -0.47 15.98 -3.97
CA THR A 135 -0.35 15.52 -5.34
C THR A 135 -1.63 15.79 -6.14
N VAL A 136 -1.74 15.23 -7.33
CA VAL A 136 -2.99 15.16 -8.09
C VAL A 136 -3.48 13.72 -8.17
N TYR A 137 -4.77 13.53 -8.34
CA TYR A 137 -5.34 12.21 -8.58
C TYR A 137 -4.66 11.57 -9.80
N PRO A 138 -4.17 10.31 -9.72
CA PRO A 138 -3.50 9.68 -10.85
C PRO A 138 -4.43 9.51 -12.05
N GLY A 139 -3.88 9.62 -13.24
CA GLY A 139 -4.52 9.14 -14.46
C GLY A 139 -4.43 7.63 -14.60
N TRP A 140 -4.80 7.13 -15.77
CA TRP A 140 -4.68 5.73 -16.11
C TRP A 140 -3.76 5.54 -17.32
N TYR A 141 -3.17 4.38 -17.44
CA TYR A 141 -2.47 3.91 -18.65
C TYR A 141 -2.83 2.45 -18.90
N GLN A 142 -2.62 2.03 -20.14
CA GLN A 142 -3.09 0.74 -20.65
C GLN A 142 -2.59 -0.44 -19.82
N GLY A 143 -3.50 -1.36 -19.48
CA GLY A 143 -3.20 -2.62 -18.82
C GLY A 143 -3.06 -2.55 -17.30
N ARG A 144 -3.24 -1.35 -16.68
CA ARG A 144 -3.17 -1.18 -15.24
C ARG A 144 -4.37 -0.39 -14.70
N THR A 145 -4.88 -0.83 -13.56
CA THR A 145 -5.81 -0.02 -12.79
C THR A 145 -5.11 1.21 -12.20
N VAL A 146 -5.89 2.20 -11.72
CA VAL A 146 -5.36 3.44 -11.15
C VAL A 146 -4.68 3.16 -9.83
N HIS A 147 -3.41 3.51 -9.71
CA HIS A 147 -2.57 3.21 -8.54
C HIS A 147 -1.51 4.27 -8.32
N VAL A 148 -0.95 4.24 -7.12
CA VAL A 148 0.22 5.01 -6.70
C VAL A 148 1.25 4.05 -6.15
N HIS A 149 2.48 4.17 -6.60
CA HIS A 149 3.60 3.41 -6.07
C HIS A 149 4.17 4.09 -4.83
N PHE A 150 4.70 3.29 -3.93
CA PHE A 150 5.52 3.76 -2.83
C PHE A 150 6.68 2.81 -2.53
N LYS A 151 7.78 3.37 -2.03
CA LYS A 151 8.94 2.63 -1.57
C LYS A 151 9.37 3.16 -0.22
N LEU A 152 9.49 2.25 0.74
CA LEU A 152 9.98 2.53 2.07
C LEU A 152 11.45 2.12 2.16
N ARG A 153 12.28 3.00 2.71
CA ARG A 153 13.70 2.72 2.96
C ARG A 153 14.08 3.12 4.37
N ILE A 154 14.86 2.28 5.05
CA ILE A 154 15.56 2.64 6.28
C ILE A 154 17.02 2.80 5.94
N ILE A 155 17.57 3.97 6.24
CA ILE A 155 18.94 4.35 5.86
C ILE A 155 19.74 4.57 7.14
N ALA A 156 20.84 3.84 7.28
CA ALA A 156 21.81 4.00 8.36
C ALA A 156 23.11 4.54 7.78
N GLY A 157 23.41 5.81 8.06
CA GLY A 157 24.54 6.51 7.44
C GLY A 157 24.36 6.63 5.92
N ALA A 158 25.22 5.97 5.14
CA ALA A 158 25.15 5.95 3.67
C ALA A 158 24.53 4.65 3.11
N THR A 159 24.07 3.74 3.97
CA THR A 159 23.61 2.41 3.57
C THR A 159 22.13 2.25 3.80
N THR A 160 21.42 1.77 2.78
CA THR A 160 20.03 1.29 2.93
C THR A 160 20.07 -0.08 3.62
N THR A 161 19.49 -0.16 4.81
CA THR A 161 19.46 -1.37 5.64
C THR A 161 18.16 -2.15 5.51
N TYR A 162 17.11 -1.50 5.02
CA TYR A 162 15.81 -2.12 4.74
C TYR A 162 15.15 -1.41 3.56
N GLU A 163 14.50 -2.18 2.70
CA GLU A 163 13.74 -1.68 1.57
C GLU A 163 12.46 -2.50 1.38
N PHE A 164 11.36 -1.80 1.17
CA PHE A 164 10.05 -2.39 0.91
C PHE A 164 9.34 -1.59 -0.18
N THR A 165 8.79 -2.26 -1.17
CA THR A 165 8.05 -1.61 -2.26
C THR A 165 6.65 -2.21 -2.39
N SER A 166 5.68 -1.33 -2.65
CA SER A 166 4.31 -1.73 -2.95
C SER A 166 3.58 -0.65 -3.74
N GLN A 167 2.28 -0.85 -3.91
CA GLN A 167 1.34 0.06 -4.57
C GLN A 167 0.05 0.09 -3.76
N PHE A 168 -0.61 1.23 -3.70
CA PHE A 168 -2.00 1.27 -3.31
C PHE A 168 -2.88 1.65 -4.52
N PHE A 169 -4.10 1.20 -4.49
CA PHE A 169 -5.07 1.33 -5.57
C PHE A 169 -6.16 2.31 -5.16
N LEU A 170 -6.81 2.93 -6.14
CA LEU A 170 -7.87 3.90 -5.86
C LEU A 170 -9.24 3.22 -5.95
N ASN A 171 -10.16 3.66 -5.09
CA ASN A 171 -11.54 3.19 -5.10
C ASN A 171 -12.21 3.51 -6.45
N GLU A 172 -12.89 2.53 -7.01
CA GLU A 172 -13.50 2.61 -8.35
C GLU A 172 -14.57 3.72 -8.46
N VAL A 173 -15.42 3.86 -7.45
CA VAL A 173 -16.51 4.84 -7.46
C VAL A 173 -15.96 6.27 -7.42
N VAL A 174 -14.96 6.52 -6.58
CA VAL A 174 -14.29 7.82 -6.50
C VAL A 174 -13.54 8.11 -7.80
N THR A 175 -12.84 7.12 -8.34
CA THR A 175 -12.13 7.24 -9.62
C THR A 175 -13.08 7.59 -10.77
N ASP A 176 -14.23 6.91 -10.86
CA ASP A 176 -15.23 7.21 -11.89
C ASP A 176 -15.75 8.64 -11.74
N ALA A 177 -15.99 9.13 -10.53
CA ALA A 177 -16.41 10.51 -10.30
C ALA A 177 -15.34 11.55 -10.69
N VAL A 178 -14.08 11.31 -10.33
CA VAL A 178 -12.94 12.17 -10.72
C VAL A 178 -12.79 12.22 -12.23
N TYR A 179 -12.97 11.08 -12.91
CA TYR A 179 -12.73 10.98 -14.35
C TYR A 179 -13.82 11.61 -15.22
N THR A 180 -14.91 12.07 -14.61
CA THR A 180 -15.87 12.96 -15.31
C THR A 180 -15.36 14.39 -15.49
N GLN A 181 -14.29 14.77 -14.78
CA GLN A 181 -13.75 16.12 -14.75
C GLN A 181 -12.53 16.27 -15.66
N ALA A 182 -12.28 17.50 -16.12
CA ALA A 182 -11.02 17.82 -16.79
C ALA A 182 -9.85 17.78 -15.78
N PRO A 183 -8.66 17.31 -16.20
CA PRO A 183 -8.29 16.89 -17.56
C PRO A 183 -8.59 15.41 -17.88
N TYR A 184 -9.06 14.61 -16.93
CA TYR A 184 -9.24 13.15 -17.08
C TYR A 184 -10.29 12.77 -18.13
N SER A 185 -11.40 13.53 -18.19
CA SER A 185 -12.51 13.26 -19.11
C SER A 185 -12.10 13.27 -20.58
N ALA A 186 -11.02 13.94 -20.94
CA ALA A 186 -10.49 13.99 -22.30
C ALA A 186 -9.88 12.66 -22.75
N ARG A 187 -9.56 11.73 -21.81
CA ARG A 187 -8.91 10.46 -22.13
C ARG A 187 -9.88 9.30 -22.42
N GLY A 188 -11.16 9.53 -22.19
CA GLY A 188 -12.17 8.47 -22.31
C GLY A 188 -12.11 7.43 -21.18
N GLN A 189 -12.71 6.27 -21.46
CA GLN A 189 -12.83 5.19 -20.49
C GLN A 189 -11.49 4.47 -20.26
N ARG A 190 -11.14 4.19 -19.00
CA ARG A 190 -10.01 3.35 -18.65
C ARG A 190 -10.28 1.90 -19.07
N ASP A 191 -9.26 1.22 -19.58
CA ASP A 191 -9.35 -0.17 -20.05
C ASP A 191 -9.24 -1.19 -18.92
N THR A 192 -8.61 -0.80 -17.81
CA THR A 192 -8.34 -1.68 -16.68
C THR A 192 -8.93 -1.10 -15.39
N ARG A 193 -9.66 -1.94 -14.69
CA ARG A 193 -10.26 -1.70 -13.38
C ARG A 193 -9.61 -2.60 -12.33
N ASN A 194 -9.87 -2.36 -11.04
CA ASN A 194 -9.37 -3.23 -9.97
C ASN A 194 -9.74 -4.70 -10.23
N SER A 195 -10.94 -4.97 -10.71
CA SER A 195 -11.44 -6.33 -10.94
C SER A 195 -10.70 -7.12 -12.04
N ASN A 196 -10.01 -6.45 -12.96
CA ASN A 196 -9.27 -7.10 -14.05
C ASN A 196 -7.77 -6.72 -14.12
N ASP A 197 -7.23 -6.01 -13.12
CA ASP A 197 -5.80 -5.76 -12.99
C ASP A 197 -5.08 -7.00 -12.46
N GLY A 198 -4.05 -7.44 -13.16
CA GLY A 198 -3.33 -8.67 -12.83
C GLY A 198 -2.56 -8.58 -11.50
N ILE A 199 -2.11 -7.39 -11.09
CA ILE A 199 -1.41 -7.19 -9.82
C ILE A 199 -2.41 -7.12 -8.67
N PHE A 200 -3.48 -6.35 -8.82
CA PHE A 200 -4.53 -6.26 -7.80
C PHE A 200 -5.18 -7.63 -7.53
N ASN A 201 -5.38 -8.44 -8.57
CA ASN A 201 -6.02 -9.74 -8.43
C ASN A 201 -5.18 -10.82 -7.73
N GLN A 202 -3.87 -10.61 -7.59
CA GLN A 202 -3.00 -11.51 -6.82
C GLN A 202 -3.17 -11.33 -5.31
N LEU A 203 -3.75 -10.22 -4.87
CA LEU A 203 -3.97 -9.90 -3.47
C LEU A 203 -5.14 -10.71 -2.89
N SER A 204 -5.00 -11.11 -1.64
CA SER A 204 -6.12 -11.62 -0.82
C SER A 204 -7.17 -10.54 -0.60
N SER A 205 -8.35 -10.92 -0.11
CA SER A 205 -9.42 -9.95 0.19
C SER A 205 -9.00 -8.93 1.26
N ALA A 206 -8.23 -9.34 2.25
CA ALA A 206 -7.73 -8.47 3.31
C ALA A 206 -6.72 -7.46 2.77
N GLU A 207 -5.76 -7.91 1.94
CA GLU A 207 -4.77 -7.03 1.30
C GLU A 207 -5.40 -6.06 0.31
N LYS A 208 -6.41 -6.51 -0.47
CA LYS A 208 -7.21 -5.62 -1.32
C LYS A 208 -7.88 -4.52 -0.52
N ALA A 209 -8.47 -4.85 0.62
CA ALA A 209 -9.10 -3.87 1.49
C ALA A 209 -8.07 -2.89 2.08
N ALA A 210 -6.91 -3.38 2.53
CA ALA A 210 -5.84 -2.57 3.10
C ALA A 210 -5.17 -1.63 2.08
N LEU A 211 -5.00 -2.09 0.82
CA LEU A 211 -4.33 -1.35 -0.23
C LEU A 211 -5.30 -0.61 -1.18
N THR A 212 -6.61 -0.55 -0.88
CA THR A 212 -7.55 0.26 -1.65
C THR A 212 -7.90 1.53 -0.91
N LEU A 213 -7.35 2.64 -1.36
CA LEU A 213 -7.68 3.96 -0.83
C LEU A 213 -9.04 4.43 -1.37
N ALA A 214 -9.96 4.77 -0.47
CA ALA A 214 -11.20 5.48 -0.77
C ALA A 214 -11.09 6.91 -0.25
N PRO A 215 -10.48 7.83 -1.01
CA PRO A 215 -10.28 9.18 -0.54
C PRO A 215 -11.61 9.93 -0.42
N THR A 216 -11.73 10.78 0.57
CA THR A 216 -12.92 11.61 0.83
C THR A 216 -12.74 13.00 0.25
N GLN A 217 -13.83 13.65 -0.12
CA GLN A 217 -13.80 15.00 -0.66
C GLN A 217 -13.24 15.98 0.40
N ASN A 218 -12.31 16.82 -0.02
CA ASN A 218 -11.68 17.86 0.79
C ASN A 218 -11.60 19.16 -0.04
N GLY A 219 -12.48 20.10 0.22
CA GLY A 219 -12.61 21.29 -0.61
C GLY A 219 -12.92 20.94 -2.07
N SER A 220 -12.09 21.40 -3.00
CA SER A 220 -12.19 21.09 -4.44
C SER A 220 -11.41 19.84 -4.84
N GLY A 221 -10.78 19.15 -3.90
CA GLY A 221 -9.98 17.95 -4.09
C GLY A 221 -10.42 16.79 -3.21
N TYR A 222 -9.49 15.91 -2.95
CA TYR A 222 -9.68 14.74 -2.10
C TYR A 222 -8.54 14.60 -1.09
N ALA A 223 -8.82 13.94 0.03
CA ALA A 223 -7.83 13.55 1.01
C ALA A 223 -7.98 12.07 1.35
N GLY A 224 -6.86 11.39 1.59
CA GLY A 224 -6.84 9.99 1.96
C GLY A 224 -5.73 9.64 2.93
N VAL A 225 -5.97 8.62 3.74
CA VAL A 225 -5.02 8.07 4.70
C VAL A 225 -4.68 6.64 4.29
N ILE A 226 -3.41 6.31 4.29
CA ILE A 226 -2.89 4.98 3.98
C ILE A 226 -2.10 4.48 5.19
N ASP A 227 -2.56 3.38 5.78
CA ASP A 227 -1.89 2.72 6.89
C ASP A 227 -0.98 1.62 6.33
N LEU A 228 0.31 1.68 6.63
CA LEU A 228 1.32 0.74 6.17
C LEU A 228 2.02 0.11 7.36
N SER A 229 2.04 -1.21 7.40
CA SER A 229 2.75 -1.96 8.43
C SER A 229 3.78 -2.88 7.79
N VAL A 230 5.04 -2.73 8.20
CA VAL A 230 6.15 -3.51 7.64
C VAL A 230 6.91 -4.23 8.74
N GLN A 231 7.31 -5.45 8.46
CA GLN A 231 8.17 -6.20 9.37
C GLN A 231 9.62 -5.75 9.15
N VAL A 232 10.16 -5.08 10.14
CA VAL A 232 11.56 -4.67 10.16
C VAL A 232 12.25 -5.48 11.23
N GLY A 233 13.21 -6.29 10.81
CA GLY A 233 14.01 -7.17 11.68
C GLY A 233 14.92 -6.42 12.65
#